data_99c07c74bd8c16d7037311140b48fda3
#
_entry.id   99c07c74bd8c16d7037311140b48fda3
#
_cell.length_a   1.000
_cell.length_b   1.000
_cell.length_c   1.000
_cell.angle_alpha   90.00
_cell.angle_beta   90.00
_cell.angle_gamma   90.00
#
_symmetry.space_group_name_H-M   'P 1'
#
loop_
_entity.id
_entity.type
_entity.pdbx_description
1 polymer ?
#
loop_
_entity_poly.entity_id
_entity_poly.type
_entity_poly.pdbx_seq_one_letter_code
_entity_poly.pdbx_strand_id
1 'polypeptide(L)'
;MMMRSKSVLKQSLKAGLFALALSFSFASHAVENTIIKDKLSLQSYLLQERVTAGLKTKTLKVDDIVWSYNEGGAVDKPTILLIHGFAGNRDNWNRVAQFLTPYYHVVIPDLPTNGDTKVPDDFDLSMPNVTERLRRFVEAIHIQDKLNVAGHSIGGSIATLY
;
A
#
# COMPACT_ATOMS: atom_id res chain seq x y z
N MET A 1 35.05 42.22 42.25
CA MET A 1 35.46 41.73 40.90
C MET A 1 34.78 40.37 40.53
N MET A 2 33.72 39.96 41.22
CA MET A 2 33.10 38.61 41.07
C MET A 2 31.72 38.59 40.37
N MET A 3 31.13 39.74 40.02
CA MET A 3 29.80 39.81 39.42
C MET A 3 29.74 39.71 37.88
N ARG A 4 30.85 39.99 37.17
CA ARG A 4 30.90 39.91 35.68
C ARG A 4 31.00 38.48 35.14
N SER A 5 31.49 37.52 35.91
CA SER A 5 31.67 36.13 35.46
C SER A 5 30.36 35.33 35.28
N LYS A 6 29.34 35.58 36.13
CA LYS A 6 28.08 34.85 36.10
C LYS A 6 27.14 35.22 34.93
N SER A 7 27.25 36.49 34.44
CA SER A 7 26.42 36.92 33.29
C SER A 7 26.93 36.39 31.95
N VAL A 8 28.24 36.34 31.78
CA VAL A 8 28.89 35.81 30.57
C VAL A 8 28.67 34.30 30.47
N LEU A 9 28.73 33.59 31.59
CA LEU A 9 28.45 32.12 31.61
C LEU A 9 26.98 31.82 31.27
N LYS A 10 26.02 32.60 31.77
CA LYS A 10 24.58 32.46 31.42
C LYS A 10 24.28 32.82 29.96
N GLN A 11 24.98 33.77 29.37
CA GLN A 11 24.80 34.11 27.96
C GLN A 11 25.39 33.06 27.03
N SER A 12 26.56 32.50 27.34
CA SER A 12 27.15 31.44 26.54
C SER A 12 26.34 30.13 26.64
N LEU A 13 25.75 29.80 27.81
CA LEU A 13 24.86 28.66 27.95
C LEU A 13 23.56 28.77 27.13
N LYS A 14 22.96 29.98 27.13
CA LYS A 14 21.76 30.28 26.31
C LYS A 14 22.04 30.19 24.80
N ALA A 15 23.21 30.71 24.38
CA ALA A 15 23.62 30.66 22.97
C ALA A 15 23.90 29.21 22.53
N GLY A 16 24.53 28.42 23.39
CA GLY A 16 24.78 26.97 23.15
C GLY A 16 23.49 26.16 23.03
N LEU A 17 22.52 26.39 23.92
CA LEU A 17 21.21 25.71 23.89
C LEU A 17 20.38 26.12 22.65
N PHE A 18 20.47 27.41 22.26
CA PHE A 18 19.79 27.86 21.05
C PHE A 18 20.40 27.30 19.76
N ALA A 19 21.74 27.21 19.69
CA ALA A 19 22.44 26.57 18.58
C ALA A 19 22.14 25.06 18.49
N LEU A 20 22.04 24.38 19.62
CA LEU A 20 21.67 22.96 19.69
C LEU A 20 20.22 22.74 19.22
N ALA A 21 19.29 23.61 19.63
CA ALA A 21 17.88 23.53 19.19
C ALA A 21 17.72 23.79 17.69
N LEU A 22 18.48 24.73 17.13
CA LEU A 22 18.49 25.00 15.69
C LEU A 22 19.07 23.80 14.91
N SER A 23 20.18 23.22 15.36
CA SER A 23 20.77 22.07 14.67
C SER A 23 19.85 20.85 14.70
N PHE A 24 19.12 20.62 15.78
CA PHE A 24 18.11 19.57 15.88
C PHE A 24 16.94 19.79 14.93
N SER A 25 16.47 21.03 14.81
CA SER A 25 15.40 21.43 13.88
C SER A 25 15.82 21.23 12.42
N PHE A 26 17.02 21.65 12.05
CA PHE A 26 17.54 21.43 10.68
C PHE A 26 17.72 19.94 10.35
N ALA A 27 18.21 19.13 11.30
CA ALA A 27 18.37 17.69 11.12
C ALA A 27 17.02 17.01 10.93
N SER A 28 15.99 17.37 11.71
CA SER A 28 14.66 16.79 11.56
C SER A 28 14.01 17.13 10.22
N HIS A 29 14.13 18.38 9.74
CA HIS A 29 13.63 18.77 8.42
C HIS A 29 14.38 18.07 7.27
N ALA A 30 15.69 17.86 7.40
CA ALA A 30 16.46 17.14 6.39
C ALA A 30 16.04 15.67 6.30
N VAL A 31 15.81 15.01 7.44
CA VAL A 31 15.30 13.62 7.49
C VAL A 31 13.90 13.55 6.90
N GLU A 32 13.00 14.43 7.29
CA GLU A 32 11.63 14.50 6.76
C GLU A 32 11.61 14.70 5.24
N ASN A 33 12.41 15.62 4.70
CA ASN A 33 12.54 15.85 3.27
C ASN A 33 13.08 14.62 2.53
N THR A 34 14.02 13.88 3.12
CA THR A 34 14.56 12.65 2.54
C THR A 34 13.48 11.57 2.48
N ILE A 35 12.73 11.38 3.57
CA ILE A 35 11.62 10.41 3.62
C ILE A 35 10.54 10.73 2.59
N ILE A 36 10.18 12.02 2.45
CA ILE A 36 9.19 12.47 1.45
C ILE A 36 9.70 12.18 0.03
N LYS A 37 10.96 12.50 -0.26
CA LYS A 37 11.57 12.25 -1.56
C LYS A 37 11.60 10.76 -1.91
N ASP A 38 11.99 9.91 -0.96
CA ASP A 38 12.03 8.47 -1.14
C ASP A 38 10.63 7.89 -1.36
N LYS A 39 9.64 8.37 -0.61
CA LYS A 39 8.23 7.98 -0.78
C LYS A 39 7.69 8.36 -2.16
N LEU A 40 7.95 9.59 -2.62
CA LEU A 40 7.54 10.06 -3.96
C LEU A 40 8.23 9.25 -5.07
N SER A 41 9.51 8.92 -4.89
CA SER A 41 10.29 8.09 -5.81
C SER A 41 9.70 6.68 -5.92
N LEU A 42 9.38 6.05 -4.79
CA LEU A 42 8.73 4.75 -4.75
C LEU A 42 7.33 4.77 -5.41
N GLN A 43 6.52 5.78 -5.11
CA GLN A 43 5.19 5.91 -5.72
C GLN A 43 5.26 6.08 -7.23
N SER A 44 6.22 6.88 -7.73
CA SER A 44 6.45 7.07 -9.16
C SER A 44 6.86 5.76 -9.85
N TYR A 45 7.73 4.99 -9.18
CA TYR A 45 8.17 3.69 -9.65
C TYR A 45 7.01 2.68 -9.73
N LEU A 46 6.20 2.56 -8.68
CA LEU A 46 5.03 1.67 -8.65
C LEU A 46 3.98 2.07 -9.70
N LEU A 47 3.79 3.38 -9.91
CA LEU A 47 2.90 3.87 -10.96
C LEU A 47 3.41 3.45 -12.34
N GLN A 48 4.72 3.58 -12.60
CA GLN A 48 5.30 3.16 -13.86
C GLN A 48 5.13 1.65 -14.09
N GLU A 49 5.34 0.82 -13.07
CA GLU A 49 5.10 -0.63 -13.16
C GLU A 49 3.64 -0.94 -13.51
N ARG A 50 2.66 -0.26 -12.87
CA ARG A 50 1.23 -0.42 -13.19
C ARG A 50 0.93 -0.05 -14.63
N VAL A 51 1.44 1.08 -15.10
CA VAL A 51 1.25 1.54 -16.49
C VAL A 51 1.86 0.52 -17.47
N THR A 52 3.07 0.05 -17.22
CA THR A 52 3.75 -0.97 -18.04
C THR A 52 2.94 -2.28 -18.08
N ALA A 53 2.33 -2.66 -16.98
CA ALA A 53 1.47 -3.84 -16.90
C ALA A 53 0.06 -3.63 -17.48
N GLY A 54 -0.27 -2.44 -17.97
CA GLY A 54 -1.61 -2.13 -18.47
C GLY A 54 -2.67 -2.13 -17.38
N LEU A 55 -2.29 -1.89 -16.12
CA LEU A 55 -3.17 -1.89 -14.97
C LEU A 55 -3.71 -0.49 -14.66
N LYS A 56 -4.96 -0.44 -14.20
CA LYS A 56 -5.62 0.76 -13.66
C LYS A 56 -6.09 0.48 -12.24
N THR A 57 -5.82 1.40 -11.32
CA THR A 57 -6.35 1.32 -9.96
C THR A 57 -7.81 1.76 -9.95
N LYS A 58 -8.64 0.96 -9.29
CA LYS A 58 -10.07 1.18 -9.11
C LYS A 58 -10.45 1.02 -7.64
N THR A 59 -11.61 1.53 -7.28
CA THR A 59 -12.25 1.31 -5.99
C THR A 59 -13.67 0.83 -6.18
N LEU A 60 -14.13 -0.07 -5.30
CA LEU A 60 -15.50 -0.58 -5.31
C LEU A 60 -15.96 -0.79 -3.85
N LYS A 61 -17.12 -0.24 -3.51
CA LYS A 61 -17.75 -0.51 -2.23
C LYS A 61 -18.59 -1.78 -2.34
N VAL A 62 -18.27 -2.77 -1.50
CA VAL A 62 -19.06 -4.01 -1.36
C VAL A 62 -19.34 -4.19 0.13
N ASP A 63 -20.61 -4.18 0.49
CA ASP A 63 -21.09 -4.16 1.87
C ASP A 63 -20.47 -2.98 2.66
N ASP A 64 -19.72 -3.28 3.71
CA ASP A 64 -19.02 -2.35 4.60
C ASP A 64 -17.54 -2.12 4.24
N ILE A 65 -17.04 -2.75 3.16
CA ILE A 65 -15.66 -2.65 2.68
C ILE A 65 -15.59 -1.73 1.45
N VAL A 66 -14.62 -0.82 1.45
CA VAL A 66 -14.21 -0.10 0.23
C VAL A 66 -12.93 -0.76 -0.29
N TRP A 67 -13.10 -1.65 -1.24
CA TRP A 67 -12.01 -2.35 -1.89
C TRP A 67 -11.22 -1.40 -2.79
N SER A 68 -9.89 -1.48 -2.73
CA SER A 68 -8.98 -0.92 -3.71
C SER A 68 -8.31 -2.05 -4.47
N TYR A 69 -8.26 -1.97 -5.80
CA TYR A 69 -7.70 -3.03 -6.62
C TYR A 69 -7.11 -2.49 -7.92
N ASN A 70 -6.15 -3.22 -8.48
CA ASN A 70 -5.67 -2.99 -9.83
C ASN A 70 -6.38 -3.93 -10.80
N GLU A 71 -6.72 -3.44 -11.97
CA GLU A 71 -7.38 -4.21 -13.02
C GLU A 71 -6.77 -3.89 -14.38
N GLY A 72 -6.57 -4.91 -15.21
CA GLY A 72 -6.06 -4.75 -16.57
C GLY A 72 -6.33 -5.95 -17.47
N GLY A 73 -5.95 -5.83 -18.73
CA GLY A 73 -6.32 -6.80 -19.76
C GLY A 73 -7.77 -6.63 -20.25
N ALA A 74 -8.17 -7.37 -21.27
CA ALA A 74 -9.49 -7.27 -21.84
C ALA A 74 -10.50 -8.12 -21.03
N VAL A 75 -11.68 -7.57 -20.76
CA VAL A 75 -12.70 -8.19 -19.89
C VAL A 75 -13.38 -9.43 -20.52
N ASP A 76 -13.22 -9.65 -21.80
CA ASP A 76 -13.68 -10.83 -22.55
C ASP A 76 -12.69 -12.01 -22.49
N LYS A 77 -11.56 -11.85 -21.83
CA LYS A 77 -10.57 -12.91 -21.60
C LYS A 77 -10.84 -13.65 -20.29
N PRO A 78 -10.33 -14.89 -20.15
CA PRO A 78 -10.39 -15.59 -18.86
C PRO A 78 -9.83 -14.73 -17.74
N THR A 79 -10.53 -14.65 -16.61
CA THR A 79 -10.09 -13.82 -15.48
C THR A 79 -9.06 -14.55 -14.62
N ILE A 80 -8.06 -13.80 -14.14
CA ILE A 80 -7.15 -14.25 -13.10
C ILE A 80 -7.16 -13.26 -11.92
N LEU A 81 -7.46 -13.80 -10.74
CA LEU A 81 -7.41 -13.11 -9.46
C LEU A 81 -6.04 -13.36 -8.81
N LEU A 82 -5.30 -12.31 -8.50
CA LEU A 82 -3.97 -12.38 -7.89
C LEU A 82 -4.02 -11.87 -6.47
N ILE A 83 -3.74 -12.73 -5.49
CA ILE A 83 -3.87 -12.44 -4.06
C ILE A 83 -2.49 -12.31 -3.42
N HIS A 84 -2.19 -11.12 -2.86
CA HIS A 84 -0.90 -10.84 -2.24
C HIS A 84 -0.73 -11.52 -0.86
N GLY A 85 0.50 -11.52 -0.35
CA GLY A 85 0.85 -12.08 0.95
C GLY A 85 0.64 -11.12 2.12
N PHE A 86 1.00 -11.57 3.32
CA PHE A 86 0.98 -10.76 4.54
C PHE A 86 1.78 -9.47 4.36
N ALA A 87 1.26 -8.36 4.88
CA ALA A 87 1.84 -7.01 4.77
C ALA A 87 2.14 -6.56 3.33
N GLY A 88 1.63 -7.28 2.31
CA GLY A 88 1.70 -6.90 0.91
C GLY A 88 0.54 -5.99 0.50
N ASN A 89 0.51 -5.69 -0.78
CA ASN A 89 -0.59 -4.99 -1.43
C ASN A 89 -0.66 -5.39 -2.91
N ARG A 90 -1.63 -4.84 -3.64
CA ARG A 90 -1.84 -5.08 -5.08
C ARG A 90 -0.60 -4.89 -5.95
N ASP A 91 0.31 -3.97 -5.57
CA ASP A 91 1.49 -3.65 -6.38
C ASP A 91 2.56 -4.75 -6.38
N ASN A 92 2.50 -5.70 -5.44
CA ASN A 92 3.39 -6.86 -5.41
C ASN A 92 3.30 -7.71 -6.70
N TRP A 93 2.18 -7.60 -7.43
CA TRP A 93 1.94 -8.37 -8.63
C TRP A 93 2.22 -7.62 -9.94
N ASN A 94 2.52 -6.31 -9.91
CA ASN A 94 2.69 -5.49 -11.11
C ASN A 94 3.65 -6.10 -12.13
N ARG A 95 4.81 -6.60 -11.67
CA ARG A 95 5.83 -7.21 -12.54
C ARG A 95 5.38 -8.50 -13.19
N VAL A 96 4.54 -9.26 -12.53
CA VAL A 96 3.97 -10.50 -13.09
C VAL A 96 2.82 -10.16 -14.02
N ALA A 97 1.98 -9.22 -13.62
CA ALA A 97 0.79 -8.80 -14.35
C ALA A 97 1.08 -8.35 -15.78
N GLN A 98 2.23 -7.71 -16.05
CA GLN A 98 2.61 -7.32 -17.41
C GLN A 98 2.69 -8.48 -18.42
N PHE A 99 2.95 -9.70 -17.94
CA PHE A 99 2.98 -10.90 -18.75
C PHE A 99 1.62 -11.60 -18.83
N LEU A 100 0.69 -11.24 -17.97
CA LEU A 100 -0.64 -11.84 -17.87
C LEU A 100 -1.70 -11.01 -18.60
N THR A 101 -1.66 -9.68 -18.55
CA THR A 101 -2.66 -8.79 -19.16
C THR A 101 -2.82 -8.98 -20.69
N PRO A 102 -1.80 -9.43 -21.46
CA PRO A 102 -2.02 -9.80 -22.86
C PRO A 102 -2.96 -11.00 -23.06
N TYR A 103 -3.14 -11.85 -22.05
CA TYR A 103 -3.85 -13.14 -22.17
C TYR A 103 -5.04 -13.27 -21.23
N TYR A 104 -5.08 -12.49 -20.15
CA TYR A 104 -6.06 -12.55 -19.08
C TYR A 104 -6.68 -11.19 -18.78
N HIS A 105 -7.91 -11.19 -18.31
CA HIS A 105 -8.43 -10.13 -17.48
C HIS A 105 -7.87 -10.29 -16.08
N VAL A 106 -6.98 -9.39 -15.66
CA VAL A 106 -6.22 -9.47 -14.40
C VAL A 106 -6.87 -8.59 -13.35
N VAL A 107 -7.15 -9.16 -12.18
CA VAL A 107 -7.71 -8.47 -11.01
C VAL A 107 -6.82 -8.70 -9.80
N ILE A 108 -6.41 -7.63 -9.13
CA ILE A 108 -5.46 -7.67 -8.02
C ILE A 108 -5.98 -6.78 -6.88
N PRO A 109 -6.78 -7.32 -5.94
CA PRO A 109 -7.26 -6.54 -4.80
C PRO A 109 -6.18 -6.34 -3.74
N ASP A 110 -6.28 -5.24 -3.01
CA ASP A 110 -5.72 -5.15 -1.67
C ASP A 110 -6.62 -5.91 -0.72
N LEU A 111 -6.07 -6.87 0.01
CA LEU A 111 -6.81 -7.58 1.06
C LEU A 111 -7.24 -6.62 2.19
N PRO A 112 -8.28 -6.94 2.96
CA PRO A 112 -8.69 -6.18 4.13
C PRO A 112 -7.53 -5.76 5.03
N THR A 113 -7.49 -4.50 5.45
CA THR A 113 -6.42 -3.84 6.22
C THR A 113 -5.07 -3.66 5.50
N ASN A 114 -4.97 -4.00 4.21
CA ASN A 114 -3.75 -3.81 3.43
C ASN A 114 -3.97 -2.76 2.33
N GLY A 115 -2.87 -2.14 1.89
CA GLY A 115 -2.89 -1.13 0.84
C GLY A 115 -3.88 0.00 1.12
N ASP A 116 -4.80 0.24 0.18
CA ASP A 116 -5.81 1.29 0.27
C ASP A 116 -7.23 0.76 0.55
N THR A 117 -7.40 -0.55 0.73
CA THR A 117 -8.69 -1.15 1.11
C THR A 117 -9.08 -0.75 2.53
N LYS A 118 -10.29 -0.22 2.67
CA LYS A 118 -10.83 0.27 3.96
C LYS A 118 -11.89 -0.67 4.48
N VAL A 119 -11.79 -1.00 5.76
CA VAL A 119 -12.70 -1.87 6.52
C VAL A 119 -13.15 -1.17 7.79
N PRO A 120 -14.24 -1.59 8.44
CA PRO A 120 -14.60 -1.16 9.80
C PRO A 120 -13.50 -1.48 10.83
N ASP A 121 -13.46 -0.73 11.93
CA ASP A 121 -12.45 -0.91 13.01
C ASP A 121 -12.55 -2.28 13.69
N ASP A 122 -13.74 -2.88 13.74
CA ASP A 122 -14.05 -4.18 14.32
C ASP A 122 -14.06 -5.33 13.30
N PHE A 123 -13.45 -5.14 12.13
CA PHE A 123 -13.46 -6.13 11.06
C PHE A 123 -12.79 -7.44 11.49
N ASP A 124 -13.51 -8.56 11.32
CA ASP A 124 -12.97 -9.91 11.57
C ASP A 124 -11.95 -10.30 10.50
N LEU A 125 -10.67 -10.38 10.89
CA LEU A 125 -9.56 -10.78 10.04
C LEU A 125 -9.37 -12.31 9.94
N SER A 126 -10.30 -13.11 10.45
CA SER A 126 -10.24 -14.56 10.27
C SER A 126 -10.21 -14.93 8.79
N MET A 127 -9.43 -15.96 8.45
CA MET A 127 -9.26 -16.38 7.06
C MET A 127 -10.59 -16.76 6.38
N PRO A 128 -11.53 -17.45 7.04
CA PRO A 128 -12.84 -17.73 6.45
C PRO A 128 -13.61 -16.44 6.09
N ASN A 129 -13.64 -15.43 7.00
CA ASN A 129 -14.32 -14.19 6.74
C ASN A 129 -13.65 -13.40 5.59
N VAL A 130 -12.33 -13.28 5.60
CA VAL A 130 -11.60 -12.60 4.51
C VAL A 130 -11.87 -13.27 3.16
N THR A 131 -11.88 -14.61 3.10
CA THR A 131 -12.18 -15.37 1.88
C THR A 131 -13.60 -15.11 1.40
N GLU A 132 -14.58 -15.14 2.31
CA GLU A 132 -15.99 -14.88 1.97
C GLU A 132 -16.19 -13.44 1.46
N ARG A 133 -15.54 -12.45 2.10
CA ARG A 133 -15.58 -11.06 1.64
C ARG A 133 -14.95 -10.88 0.27
N LEU A 134 -13.85 -11.61 0.01
CA LEU A 134 -13.22 -11.64 -1.31
C LEU A 134 -14.13 -12.24 -2.38
N ARG A 135 -14.90 -13.29 -2.07
CA ARG A 135 -15.91 -13.84 -2.98
C ARG A 135 -16.96 -12.81 -3.37
N ARG A 136 -17.52 -12.10 -2.38
CA ARG A 136 -18.50 -11.03 -2.62
C ARG A 136 -17.93 -9.89 -3.48
N PHE A 137 -16.66 -9.54 -3.24
CA PHE A 137 -15.98 -8.57 -4.10
C PHE A 137 -15.90 -9.07 -5.56
N VAL A 138 -15.49 -10.32 -5.77
CA VAL A 138 -15.40 -10.92 -7.11
C VAL A 138 -16.76 -11.02 -7.80
N GLU A 139 -17.81 -11.37 -7.06
CA GLU A 139 -19.17 -11.36 -7.57
C GLU A 139 -19.62 -9.95 -8.01
N ALA A 140 -19.27 -8.95 -7.22
CA ALA A 140 -19.64 -7.55 -7.50
C ALA A 140 -18.92 -6.94 -8.71
N ILE A 141 -17.77 -7.46 -9.13
CA ILE A 141 -17.09 -7.05 -10.37
C ILE A 141 -17.56 -7.84 -11.60
N HIS A 142 -18.59 -8.67 -11.46
CA HIS A 142 -19.27 -9.37 -12.56
C HIS A 142 -18.35 -10.18 -13.47
N ILE A 143 -17.50 -11.02 -12.90
CA ILE A 143 -16.68 -11.96 -13.68
C ILE A 143 -17.60 -13.01 -14.31
N GLN A 144 -17.65 -13.04 -15.66
CA GLN A 144 -18.59 -13.87 -16.40
C GLN A 144 -18.06 -15.25 -16.78
N ASP A 145 -16.75 -15.47 -16.72
CA ASP A 145 -16.06 -16.68 -17.17
C ASP A 145 -15.35 -17.42 -16.03
N LYS A 146 -14.65 -18.50 -16.42
CA LYS A 146 -13.82 -19.25 -15.47
C LYS A 146 -12.82 -18.34 -14.78
N LEU A 147 -12.91 -18.28 -13.47
CA LEU A 147 -11.97 -17.58 -12.62
C LEU A 147 -10.76 -18.49 -12.31
N ASN A 148 -9.57 -18.01 -12.65
CA ASN A 148 -8.32 -18.56 -12.16
C ASN A 148 -7.90 -17.79 -10.91
N VAL A 149 -7.40 -18.46 -9.90
CA VAL A 149 -6.95 -17.81 -8.65
C VAL A 149 -5.50 -18.20 -8.39
N ALA A 150 -4.67 -17.22 -8.13
CA ALA A 150 -3.29 -17.41 -7.71
C ALA A 150 -2.98 -16.53 -6.49
N GLY A 151 -2.18 -17.06 -5.57
CA GLY A 151 -1.85 -16.34 -4.34
C GLY A 151 -0.41 -16.60 -3.89
N HIS A 152 0.15 -15.64 -3.20
CA HIS A 152 1.47 -15.72 -2.58
C HIS A 152 1.34 -15.78 -1.06
N SER A 153 2.04 -16.73 -0.40
CA SER A 153 2.03 -16.86 1.07
C SER A 153 0.59 -17.03 1.61
N ILE A 154 0.12 -16.17 2.52
CA ILE A 154 -1.26 -16.20 3.04
C ILE A 154 -2.29 -16.07 1.91
N GLY A 155 -1.98 -15.33 0.84
CA GLY A 155 -2.83 -15.26 -0.35
C GLY A 155 -2.98 -16.61 -1.04
N GLY A 156 -1.96 -17.49 -0.98
CA GLY A 156 -2.04 -18.87 -1.44
C GLY A 156 -3.00 -19.70 -0.59
N SER A 157 -2.97 -19.52 0.74
CA SER A 157 -3.93 -20.18 1.64
C SER A 157 -5.37 -19.72 1.36
N ILE A 158 -5.58 -18.42 1.14
CA ILE A 158 -6.89 -17.89 0.75
C ILE A 158 -7.33 -18.50 -0.60
N ALA A 159 -6.43 -18.59 -1.59
CA ALA A 159 -6.74 -19.18 -2.89
C ALA A 159 -7.16 -20.65 -2.82
N THR A 160 -6.72 -21.40 -1.80
CA THR A 160 -7.15 -22.79 -1.58
C THR A 160 -8.51 -22.92 -0.89
N LEU A 161 -8.95 -21.89 -0.20
CA LEU A 161 -10.26 -21.78 0.45
C LEU A 161 -11.33 -21.18 -0.47
N TYR A 162 -10.87 -20.49 -1.53
CA TYR A 162 -11.71 -19.81 -2.51
C TYR A 162 -12.46 -20.80 -3.40
#